data_191c610893a293d1bc376698824b1189
#
_entry.id   191c610893a293d1bc376698824b1189
#
_cell.length_a   1.000
_cell.length_b   1.000
_cell.length_c   1.000
_cell.angle_alpha   90.00
_cell.angle_beta   90.00
_cell.angle_gamma   90.00
#
_symmetry.space_group_name_H-M   'P 1'
#
loop_
_entity.id
_entity.type
_entity.pdbx_description
1 polymer ?
#
loop_
_entity_poly.entity_id
_entity_poly.type
_entity_poly.pdbx_seq_one_letter_code
_entity_poly.pdbx_strand_id
1 'polypeptide(L)'
;LKEFIDLCHQNGIAVILDLALNHVFGRSPLVKMWMDDPDNNSWGGPSNENPYFNQSAKHTYSVGYDFNHQNELTQYYTKRVVEHWINEYKIDGFRWDLTKGFTQNCDENNYECTNSFQQDRVDLLKSYADYSWSLDPDHYVIFEHLGSDSEEKEWADYRIDEGKGIMVWGKMTSMFNQLTMGHFENSDISRADHKSRGFNGKRLITYAESHD
;
A
#
# COMPACT_ATOMS: atom_id res chain seq x y z
N LEU A 1 -0.64 -8.10 21.89
CA LEU A 1 -0.96 -8.23 20.47
C LEU A 1 -0.96 -9.69 20.03
N LYS A 2 0.10 -10.50 20.34
CA LYS A 2 0.15 -11.93 19.97
C LYS A 2 -1.06 -12.70 20.50
N GLU A 3 -1.44 -12.53 21.77
CA GLU A 3 -2.65 -13.15 22.35
C GLU A 3 -3.95 -12.78 21.60
N PHE A 4 -4.05 -11.52 21.13
CA PHE A 4 -5.20 -11.08 20.34
C PHE A 4 -5.25 -11.79 18.99
N ILE A 5 -4.11 -11.92 18.32
CA ILE A 5 -4.00 -12.62 17.04
C ILE A 5 -4.35 -14.11 17.23
N ASP A 6 -3.80 -14.75 18.27
CA ASP A 6 -4.10 -16.14 18.60
C ASP A 6 -5.59 -16.35 18.86
N LEU A 7 -6.25 -15.41 19.55
CA LEU A 7 -7.69 -15.47 19.79
C LEU A 7 -8.50 -15.34 18.49
N CYS A 8 -8.08 -14.47 17.57
CA CYS A 8 -8.70 -14.36 16.25
C CYS A 8 -8.58 -15.68 15.49
N HIS A 9 -7.40 -16.26 15.45
CA HIS A 9 -7.14 -17.53 14.77
C HIS A 9 -7.95 -18.69 15.37
N GLN A 10 -8.07 -18.78 16.68
CA GLN A 10 -8.91 -19.77 17.37
C GLN A 10 -10.40 -19.66 16.98
N ASN A 11 -10.83 -18.49 16.54
CA ASN A 11 -12.20 -18.24 16.07
C ASN A 11 -12.32 -18.23 14.52
N GLY A 12 -11.28 -18.64 13.80
CA GLY A 12 -11.27 -18.69 12.32
C GLY A 12 -11.27 -17.31 11.66
N ILE A 13 -10.73 -16.29 12.33
CA ILE A 13 -10.65 -14.91 11.85
C ILE A 13 -9.21 -14.61 11.43
N ALA A 14 -8.99 -14.30 10.16
CA ALA A 14 -7.72 -13.81 9.65
C ALA A 14 -7.45 -12.37 10.13
N VAL A 15 -6.19 -12.08 10.43
CA VAL A 15 -5.76 -10.76 10.90
C VAL A 15 -4.93 -10.07 9.82
N ILE A 16 -5.43 -8.93 9.35
CA ILE A 16 -4.76 -8.10 8.35
C ILE A 16 -4.13 -6.89 9.05
N LEU A 17 -2.84 -6.68 8.82
CA LEU A 17 -2.12 -5.51 9.32
C LEU A 17 -2.11 -4.41 8.28
N ASP A 18 -2.45 -3.19 8.70
CA ASP A 18 -2.26 -1.98 7.88
C ASP A 18 -0.80 -1.55 7.91
N LEU A 19 -0.17 -1.44 6.73
CA LEU A 19 1.27 -1.27 6.59
C LEU A 19 1.62 0.00 5.81
N ALA A 20 1.97 1.06 6.54
CA ALA A 20 2.39 2.33 5.96
C ALA A 20 3.91 2.35 5.73
N LEU A 21 4.35 2.00 4.51
CA LEU A 21 5.75 1.98 4.10
C LEU A 21 6.04 2.85 2.86
N ASN A 22 5.12 3.77 2.53
CA ASN A 22 5.37 4.79 1.52
C ASN A 22 6.04 6.03 2.12
N HIS A 23 5.77 6.36 3.39
CA HIS A 23 6.32 7.51 4.10
C HIS A 23 6.52 7.25 5.60
N VAL A 24 7.22 8.17 6.26
CA VAL A 24 7.32 8.24 7.72
C VAL A 24 7.34 9.69 8.20
N PHE A 25 7.19 9.88 9.51
CA PHE A 25 7.34 11.19 10.16
C PHE A 25 8.66 11.31 10.93
N GLY A 26 9.01 12.53 11.33
CA GLY A 26 10.32 12.89 11.92
C GLY A 26 10.70 12.14 13.22
N ARG A 27 9.79 11.39 13.82
CA ARG A 27 10.12 10.50 14.96
C ARG A 27 10.65 9.13 14.54
N SER A 28 10.62 8.80 13.26
CA SER A 28 11.17 7.54 12.77
C SER A 28 12.65 7.41 13.12
N PRO A 29 13.09 6.27 13.66
CA PRO A 29 14.52 6.02 13.89
C PRO A 29 15.36 6.17 12.62
N LEU A 30 14.82 5.80 11.45
CA LEU A 30 15.52 5.91 10.16
C LEU A 30 15.77 7.36 9.78
N VAL A 31 14.85 8.28 10.10
CA VAL A 31 15.07 9.73 9.91
C VAL A 31 16.17 10.21 10.86
N LYS A 32 16.08 9.82 12.14
CA LYS A 32 17.00 10.29 13.18
C LYS A 32 18.44 9.81 13.03
N MET A 33 18.65 8.68 12.34
CA MET A 33 20.01 8.16 12.10
C MET A 33 20.84 9.07 11.18
N TRP A 34 20.21 9.75 10.24
CA TRP A 34 20.81 10.72 9.32
C TRP A 34 19.86 11.92 9.18
N MET A 35 19.82 12.75 10.21
CA MET A 35 18.89 13.88 10.29
C MET A 35 19.64 15.20 10.14
N ASP A 36 19.06 16.12 9.37
CA ASP A 36 19.44 17.53 9.43
C ASP A 36 18.70 18.19 10.60
N ASP A 37 19.46 18.68 11.56
CA ASP A 37 18.96 19.37 12.75
C ASP A 37 19.65 20.74 12.90
N PRO A 38 19.32 21.71 12.04
CA PRO A 38 20.00 23.00 12.03
C PRO A 38 19.79 23.80 13.32
N ASP A 39 18.69 23.55 14.02
CA ASP A 39 18.33 24.25 15.25
C ASP A 39 18.83 23.53 16.52
N ASN A 40 19.45 22.35 16.35
CA ASN A 40 19.94 21.49 17.43
C ASN A 40 18.88 21.20 18.51
N ASN A 41 17.67 20.95 18.10
CA ASN A 41 16.52 20.70 18.98
C ASN A 41 15.98 19.27 18.88
N SER A 42 16.68 18.38 18.19
CA SER A 42 16.32 16.99 17.89
C SER A 42 15.07 16.83 17.01
N TRP A 43 14.74 17.87 16.25
CA TRP A 43 13.68 17.89 15.25
C TRP A 43 14.24 18.33 13.91
N GLY A 44 14.08 17.49 12.91
CA GLY A 44 14.54 17.76 11.55
C GLY A 44 14.06 16.73 10.58
N GLY A 45 14.39 16.94 9.31
CA GLY A 45 14.13 16.01 8.23
C GLY A 45 15.32 15.08 7.97
N PRO A 46 15.15 14.09 7.09
CA PRO A 46 16.26 13.28 6.62
C PRO A 46 17.28 14.17 5.89
N SER A 47 18.56 14.00 6.21
CA SER A 47 19.64 14.68 5.51
C SER A 47 19.81 14.17 4.08
N ASN A 48 20.56 14.89 3.25
CA ASN A 48 20.89 14.47 1.89
C ASN A 48 21.64 13.13 1.83
N GLU A 49 22.29 12.74 2.92
CA GLU A 49 23.03 11.48 3.02
C GLU A 49 22.16 10.31 3.51
N ASN A 50 20.90 10.59 3.88
CA ASN A 50 20.01 9.53 4.34
C ASN A 50 19.60 8.63 3.18
N PRO A 51 19.98 7.35 3.19
CA PRO A 51 19.75 6.46 2.05
C PRO A 51 18.28 5.99 1.92
N TYR A 52 17.47 6.18 2.95
CA TYR A 52 16.12 5.65 2.99
C TYR A 52 15.08 6.58 2.37
N PHE A 53 15.36 7.88 2.27
CA PHE A 53 14.35 8.88 1.91
C PHE A 53 14.74 9.70 0.70
N ASN A 54 13.73 10.11 -0.06
CA ASN A 54 13.85 11.12 -1.08
C ASN A 54 13.91 12.52 -0.43
N GLN A 55 14.68 13.44 -1.02
CA GLN A 55 14.74 14.82 -0.57
C GLN A 55 13.46 15.62 -0.91
N SER A 56 12.81 15.23 -2.01
CA SER A 56 11.48 15.66 -2.40
C SER A 56 10.68 14.44 -2.74
N ALA A 57 9.40 14.42 -2.38
CA ALA A 57 8.54 13.29 -2.66
C ALA A 57 8.44 13.01 -4.16
N LYS A 58 8.37 11.73 -4.51
CA LYS A 58 8.24 11.26 -5.88
C LYS A 58 6.78 10.99 -6.27
N HIS A 59 5.85 11.57 -5.55
CA HIS A 59 4.41 11.49 -5.79
C HIS A 59 3.67 12.66 -5.14
N THR A 60 2.46 12.96 -5.63
CA THR A 60 1.69 14.14 -5.21
C THR A 60 1.03 14.01 -3.82
N TYR A 61 0.81 12.78 -3.35
CA TYR A 61 0.09 12.53 -2.08
C TYR A 61 1.01 12.43 -0.87
N SER A 62 2.14 13.12 -0.89
CA SER A 62 3.10 13.11 0.22
C SER A 62 2.52 13.75 1.47
N VAL A 63 2.59 13.03 2.60
CA VAL A 63 2.14 13.49 3.92
C VAL A 63 3.26 13.42 4.96
N GLY A 64 4.46 13.03 4.57
CA GLY A 64 5.64 12.87 5.44
C GLY A 64 6.91 12.77 4.62
N TYR A 65 7.93 12.10 5.16
CA TYR A 65 9.17 11.83 4.44
C TYR A 65 9.02 10.60 3.57
N ASP A 66 9.13 10.78 2.28
CA ASP A 66 8.92 9.80 1.24
C ASP A 66 10.06 8.78 1.17
N PHE A 67 9.74 7.49 1.23
CA PHE A 67 10.75 6.44 1.10
C PHE A 67 11.30 6.33 -0.32
N ASN A 68 12.61 6.27 -0.42
CA ASN A 68 13.30 5.98 -1.68
C ASN A 68 13.31 4.47 -1.96
N HIS A 69 12.27 3.96 -2.58
CA HIS A 69 12.14 2.53 -2.91
C HIS A 69 13.06 2.05 -4.06
N GLN A 70 13.80 2.92 -4.73
CA GLN A 70 14.89 2.52 -5.62
C GLN A 70 16.14 2.11 -4.86
N ASN A 71 16.28 2.55 -3.60
CA ASN A 71 17.43 2.20 -2.78
C ASN A 71 17.29 0.78 -2.19
N GLU A 72 18.32 -0.04 -2.35
CA GLU A 72 18.35 -1.42 -1.86
C GLU A 72 18.18 -1.51 -0.33
N LEU A 73 18.65 -0.52 0.43
CA LEU A 73 18.47 -0.49 1.89
C LEU A 73 17.01 -0.29 2.28
N THR A 74 16.27 0.54 1.54
CA THR A 74 14.82 0.71 1.73
C THR A 74 14.06 -0.58 1.41
N GLN A 75 14.42 -1.22 0.29
CA GLN A 75 13.83 -2.51 -0.08
C GLN A 75 14.15 -3.60 0.96
N TYR A 76 15.39 -3.65 1.44
CA TYR A 76 15.78 -4.56 2.51
C TYR A 76 14.99 -4.31 3.79
N TYR A 77 14.89 -3.04 4.22
CA TYR A 77 14.10 -2.66 5.39
C TYR A 77 12.64 -3.10 5.25
N THR A 78 12.02 -2.82 4.11
CA THR A 78 10.64 -3.23 3.80
C THR A 78 10.46 -4.74 3.92
N LYS A 79 11.36 -5.52 3.31
CA LYS A 79 11.34 -6.99 3.40
C LYS A 79 11.52 -7.47 4.84
N ARG A 80 12.39 -6.84 5.63
CA ARG A 80 12.57 -7.19 7.06
C ARG A 80 11.32 -6.89 7.88
N VAL A 81 10.58 -5.82 7.59
CA VAL A 81 9.30 -5.53 8.24
C VAL A 81 8.28 -6.61 7.91
N VAL A 82 8.14 -6.96 6.64
CA VAL A 82 7.24 -8.04 6.16
C VAL A 82 7.59 -9.36 6.86
N GLU A 83 8.86 -9.77 6.85
CA GLU A 83 9.33 -10.99 7.48
C GLU A 83 9.02 -11.03 8.99
N HIS A 84 9.25 -9.91 9.67
CA HIS A 84 9.01 -9.82 11.12
C HIS A 84 7.54 -10.07 11.47
N TRP A 85 6.62 -9.40 10.78
CA TRP A 85 5.20 -9.54 11.06
C TRP A 85 4.65 -10.91 10.70
N ILE A 86 5.08 -11.49 9.60
CA ILE A 86 4.68 -12.85 9.20
C ILE A 86 5.25 -13.89 10.18
N ASN A 87 6.56 -13.85 10.45
CA ASN A 87 7.21 -14.91 11.23
C ASN A 87 6.93 -14.81 12.73
N GLU A 88 6.96 -13.58 13.29
CA GLU A 88 6.85 -13.37 14.73
C GLU A 88 5.41 -13.21 15.22
N TYR A 89 4.54 -12.63 14.41
CA TYR A 89 3.16 -12.32 14.77
C TYR A 89 2.13 -13.18 14.06
N LYS A 90 2.54 -13.93 13.03
CA LYS A 90 1.63 -14.79 12.25
C LYS A 90 0.46 -13.99 11.64
N ILE A 91 0.76 -12.78 11.17
CA ILE A 91 -0.22 -11.97 10.44
C ILE A 91 -0.58 -12.66 9.13
N ASP A 92 -1.87 -12.75 8.83
CA ASP A 92 -2.38 -13.46 7.66
C ASP A 92 -2.33 -12.61 6.38
N GLY A 93 -2.17 -11.31 6.51
CA GLY A 93 -2.10 -10.41 5.37
C GLY A 93 -1.69 -8.99 5.71
N PHE A 94 -1.34 -8.23 4.67
CA PHE A 94 -1.10 -6.80 4.76
C PHE A 94 -2.04 -6.02 3.84
N ARG A 95 -2.58 -4.92 4.36
CA ARG A 95 -3.08 -3.82 3.55
C ARG A 95 -1.99 -2.77 3.45
N TRP A 96 -1.44 -2.59 2.25
CA TRP A 96 -0.39 -1.62 1.97
C TRP A 96 -1.01 -0.25 1.73
N ASP A 97 -0.67 0.67 2.60
CA ASP A 97 -1.15 2.03 2.60
C ASP A 97 -0.55 2.84 1.44
N LEU A 98 -1.37 3.63 0.78
CA LEU A 98 -0.98 4.61 -0.25
C LEU A 98 0.06 4.05 -1.23
N THR A 99 -0.26 2.97 -1.94
CA THR A 99 0.68 2.35 -2.88
C THR A 99 1.06 3.25 -4.06
N LYS A 100 0.34 4.34 -4.31
CA LYS A 100 0.75 5.41 -5.23
C LYS A 100 2.11 6.02 -4.87
N GLY A 101 2.45 6.04 -3.58
CA GLY A 101 3.70 6.57 -3.06
C GLY A 101 4.94 5.71 -3.34
N PHE A 102 4.79 4.53 -3.94
CA PHE A 102 5.92 3.64 -4.20
C PHE A 102 6.64 3.92 -5.53
N THR A 103 6.10 4.77 -6.42
CA THR A 103 6.81 5.18 -7.63
C THR A 103 7.98 6.13 -7.30
N GLN A 104 9.01 6.07 -8.12
CA GLN A 104 10.15 6.98 -8.04
C GLN A 104 10.30 7.84 -9.32
N ASN A 105 9.29 7.77 -10.22
CA ASN A 105 9.34 8.41 -11.54
C ASN A 105 8.60 9.75 -11.60
N CYS A 106 7.84 10.11 -10.57
CA CYS A 106 7.07 11.34 -10.54
C CYS A 106 7.72 12.38 -9.60
N ASP A 107 7.02 13.47 -9.37
CA ASP A 107 7.36 14.49 -8.39
C ASP A 107 6.12 14.96 -7.62
N GLU A 108 6.31 15.71 -6.55
CA GLU A 108 5.24 16.13 -5.65
C GLU A 108 4.19 17.05 -6.28
N ASN A 109 4.47 17.65 -7.44
CA ASN A 109 3.59 18.58 -8.13
C ASN A 109 2.93 17.96 -9.37
N ASN A 110 3.28 16.72 -9.72
CA ASN A 110 2.80 16.07 -10.94
C ASN A 110 1.69 15.04 -10.64
N TYR A 111 0.49 15.57 -10.43
CA TYR A 111 -0.71 14.77 -10.15
C TYR A 111 -1.02 13.76 -11.27
N GLU A 112 -0.86 14.16 -12.53
CA GLU A 112 -1.13 13.30 -13.69
C GLU A 112 -0.17 12.10 -13.71
N CYS A 113 1.12 12.34 -13.50
CA CYS A 113 2.12 11.28 -13.41
C CYS A 113 1.78 10.29 -12.29
N THR A 114 1.51 10.78 -11.08
CA THR A 114 1.22 9.93 -9.92
C THR A 114 0.01 9.02 -10.14
N ASN A 115 -1.01 9.51 -10.85
CA ASN A 115 -2.25 8.77 -11.10
C ASN A 115 -2.23 7.93 -12.39
N SER A 116 -1.22 8.09 -13.25
CA SER A 116 -1.04 7.25 -14.43
C SER A 116 -0.28 5.97 -14.11
N PHE A 117 -0.28 5.06 -15.05
CA PHE A 117 0.43 3.78 -14.96
C PHE A 117 1.95 4.01 -14.78
N GLN A 118 2.53 3.39 -13.73
CA GLN A 118 3.97 3.47 -13.42
C GLN A 118 4.56 2.07 -13.32
N GLN A 119 5.38 1.69 -14.29
CA GLN A 119 5.95 0.34 -14.35
C GLN A 119 6.89 0.03 -13.18
N ASP A 120 7.67 1.02 -12.71
CA ASP A 120 8.58 0.87 -11.56
C ASP A 120 7.80 0.47 -10.30
N ARG A 121 6.68 1.10 -10.06
CA ARG A 121 5.77 0.81 -8.94
C ARG A 121 5.13 -0.57 -9.08
N VAL A 122 4.70 -0.92 -10.30
CA VAL A 122 4.11 -2.24 -10.59
C VAL A 122 5.11 -3.35 -10.25
N ASP A 123 6.33 -3.25 -10.74
CA ASP A 123 7.37 -4.28 -10.56
C ASP A 123 7.83 -4.38 -9.11
N LEU A 124 8.02 -3.25 -8.45
CA LEU A 124 8.43 -3.19 -7.06
C LEU A 124 7.40 -3.86 -6.15
N LEU A 125 6.12 -3.49 -6.28
CA LEU A 125 5.05 -4.03 -5.44
C LEU A 125 4.78 -5.52 -5.72
N LYS A 126 4.94 -5.98 -6.97
CA LYS A 126 4.96 -7.42 -7.29
C LYS A 126 6.10 -8.13 -6.54
N SER A 127 7.29 -7.52 -6.46
CA SER A 127 8.42 -8.10 -5.73
C SER A 127 8.18 -8.24 -4.23
N TYR A 128 7.47 -7.30 -3.62
CA TYR A 128 7.10 -7.38 -2.20
C TYR A 128 6.00 -8.41 -1.96
N ALA A 129 5.05 -8.54 -2.88
CA ALA A 129 4.04 -9.59 -2.84
C ALA A 129 4.68 -10.97 -2.94
N ASP A 130 5.59 -11.17 -3.89
CA ASP A 130 6.35 -12.43 -4.04
C ASP A 130 7.15 -12.77 -2.79
N TYR A 131 7.75 -11.75 -2.16
CA TYR A 131 8.47 -11.97 -0.91
C TYR A 131 7.54 -12.42 0.22
N SER A 132 6.37 -11.80 0.36
CA SER A 132 5.35 -12.23 1.32
C SER A 132 4.93 -13.68 1.07
N TRP A 133 4.62 -14.04 -0.17
CA TRP A 133 4.23 -15.41 -0.55
C TRP A 133 5.36 -16.44 -0.44
N SER A 134 6.62 -16.00 -0.46
CA SER A 134 7.75 -16.90 -0.20
C SER A 134 7.86 -17.30 1.28
N LEU A 135 7.35 -16.45 2.17
CA LEU A 135 7.32 -16.68 3.63
C LEU A 135 6.05 -17.42 4.06
N ASP A 136 4.92 -17.03 3.50
CA ASP A 136 3.62 -17.64 3.70
C ASP A 136 2.86 -17.68 2.37
N PRO A 137 2.70 -18.87 1.75
CA PRO A 137 2.04 -19.01 0.46
C PRO A 137 0.58 -18.54 0.45
N ASP A 138 -0.10 -18.53 1.58
CA ASP A 138 -1.51 -18.16 1.69
C ASP A 138 -1.72 -16.71 2.16
N HIS A 139 -0.63 -15.96 2.30
CA HIS A 139 -0.65 -14.58 2.79
C HIS A 139 -1.49 -13.65 1.91
N TYR A 140 -2.39 -12.88 2.50
CA TYR A 140 -3.19 -11.89 1.79
C TYR A 140 -2.38 -10.63 1.50
N VAL A 141 -2.34 -10.23 0.23
CA VAL A 141 -1.73 -8.97 -0.20
C VAL A 141 -2.81 -8.05 -0.74
N ILE A 142 -2.96 -6.88 -0.11
CA ILE A 142 -4.02 -5.92 -0.39
C ILE A 142 -3.39 -4.56 -0.62
N PHE A 143 -3.70 -3.89 -1.74
CA PHE A 143 -3.19 -2.55 -2.05
C PHE A 143 -4.29 -1.50 -1.96
N GLU A 144 -4.04 -0.46 -1.19
CA GLU A 144 -4.76 0.80 -1.34
C GLU A 144 -4.09 1.59 -2.45
N HIS A 145 -4.59 1.44 -3.67
CA HIS A 145 -4.04 2.17 -4.82
C HIS A 145 -4.97 3.27 -5.31
N LEU A 146 -6.22 2.93 -5.58
CA LEU A 146 -7.24 3.87 -6.03
C LEU A 146 -6.81 4.64 -7.30
N GLY A 147 -6.16 3.95 -8.21
CA GLY A 147 -5.58 4.48 -9.43
C GLY A 147 -6.28 4.03 -10.71
N SER A 148 -5.50 3.88 -11.78
CA SER A 148 -6.03 3.44 -13.07
C SER A 148 -6.37 1.95 -13.05
N ASP A 149 -7.46 1.57 -13.71
CA ASP A 149 -7.87 0.15 -13.82
C ASP A 149 -6.80 -0.70 -14.53
N SER A 150 -6.04 -0.11 -15.45
CA SER A 150 -4.95 -0.80 -16.15
C SER A 150 -3.82 -1.23 -15.22
N GLU A 151 -3.44 -0.37 -14.29
CA GLU A 151 -2.39 -0.68 -13.32
C GLU A 151 -2.88 -1.65 -12.25
N GLU A 152 -4.07 -1.43 -11.73
CA GLU A 152 -4.66 -2.32 -10.74
C GLU A 152 -4.92 -3.73 -11.30
N LYS A 153 -5.23 -3.84 -12.59
CA LYS A 153 -5.36 -5.11 -13.29
C LYS A 153 -4.03 -5.90 -13.32
N GLU A 154 -2.89 -5.23 -13.49
CA GLU A 154 -1.57 -5.87 -13.46
C GLU A 154 -1.31 -6.60 -12.15
N TRP A 155 -1.80 -6.06 -11.05
CA TRP A 155 -1.68 -6.71 -9.74
C TRP A 155 -2.78 -7.73 -9.49
N ALA A 156 -4.02 -7.41 -9.84
CA ALA A 156 -5.16 -8.31 -9.63
C ALA A 156 -4.99 -9.64 -10.37
N ASP A 157 -4.42 -9.59 -11.57
CA ASP A 157 -4.21 -10.76 -12.41
C ASP A 157 -2.82 -11.41 -12.21
N TYR A 158 -1.94 -10.80 -11.40
CA TYR A 158 -0.59 -11.31 -11.19
C TYR A 158 -0.60 -12.68 -10.52
N ARG A 159 -0.06 -13.70 -11.20
CA ARG A 159 -0.01 -15.10 -10.75
C ARG A 159 -1.38 -15.66 -10.37
N ILE A 160 -2.44 -15.21 -11.05
CA ILE A 160 -3.82 -15.60 -10.74
C ILE A 160 -4.04 -17.10 -10.99
N ASP A 161 -3.36 -17.67 -12.00
CA ASP A 161 -3.43 -19.11 -12.33
C ASP A 161 -2.77 -20.00 -11.26
N GLU A 162 -1.92 -19.42 -10.41
CA GLU A 162 -1.31 -20.05 -9.24
C GLU A 162 -2.19 -19.91 -7.97
N GLY A 163 -3.39 -19.36 -8.10
CA GLY A 163 -4.27 -19.04 -6.97
C GLY A 163 -3.90 -17.76 -6.22
N LYS A 164 -2.88 -17.02 -6.71
CA LYS A 164 -2.44 -15.73 -6.16
C LYS A 164 -3.34 -14.59 -6.63
N GLY A 165 -2.77 -13.48 -6.96
CA GLY A 165 -3.45 -12.22 -7.29
C GLY A 165 -3.50 -11.29 -6.10
N ILE A 166 -3.15 -10.04 -6.35
CA ILE A 166 -3.14 -9.00 -5.33
C ILE A 166 -4.52 -8.36 -5.29
N MET A 167 -5.10 -8.26 -4.11
CA MET A 167 -6.38 -7.58 -3.94
C MET A 167 -6.17 -6.07 -3.95
N VAL A 168 -7.07 -5.34 -4.60
CA VAL A 168 -7.04 -3.87 -4.62
C VAL A 168 -8.30 -3.30 -3.98
N TRP A 169 -8.17 -2.12 -3.40
CA TRP A 169 -9.30 -1.41 -2.84
C TRP A 169 -10.20 -0.82 -3.93
N GLY A 170 -11.52 -0.96 -3.72
CA GLY A 170 -12.56 -0.38 -4.56
C GLY A 170 -13.40 0.60 -3.76
N LYS A 171 -13.04 1.89 -3.78
CA LYS A 171 -13.76 2.96 -3.08
C LYS A 171 -15.10 3.21 -3.74
N MET A 172 -16.19 2.97 -3.00
CA MET A 172 -17.57 3.15 -3.45
C MET A 172 -18.34 4.19 -2.63
N THR A 173 -17.66 4.91 -1.73
CA THR A 173 -18.27 5.84 -0.77
C THR A 173 -19.22 6.83 -1.41
N SER A 174 -18.79 7.49 -2.52
CA SER A 174 -19.64 8.48 -3.20
C SER A 174 -20.93 7.87 -3.75
N MET A 175 -20.85 6.71 -4.42
CA MET A 175 -21.98 6.02 -5.01
C MET A 175 -22.97 5.53 -3.95
N PHE A 176 -22.45 4.97 -2.84
CA PHE A 176 -23.28 4.58 -1.72
C PHE A 176 -23.97 5.77 -1.05
N ASN A 177 -23.26 6.89 -0.87
CA ASN A 177 -23.88 8.12 -0.33
C ASN A 177 -24.98 8.63 -1.25
N GLN A 178 -24.77 8.66 -2.56
CA GLN A 178 -25.81 9.06 -3.52
C GLN A 178 -27.01 8.13 -3.46
N LEU A 179 -26.79 6.82 -3.40
CA LEU A 179 -27.84 5.82 -3.29
C LEU A 179 -28.68 6.03 -2.00
N THR A 180 -28.03 6.23 -0.85
CA THR A 180 -28.74 6.43 0.43
C THR A 180 -29.51 7.74 0.48
N MET A 181 -29.09 8.77 -0.26
CA MET A 181 -29.79 10.05 -0.40
C MET A 181 -30.90 10.01 -1.47
N GLY A 182 -31.06 8.91 -2.21
CA GLY A 182 -32.06 8.77 -3.25
C GLY A 182 -31.68 9.40 -4.61
N HIS A 183 -30.42 9.75 -4.81
CA HIS A 183 -29.91 10.27 -6.09
C HIS A 183 -29.47 9.11 -7.01
N PHE A 184 -30.44 8.37 -7.56
CA PHE A 184 -30.20 7.12 -8.27
C PHE A 184 -29.38 7.26 -9.55
N GLU A 185 -29.41 8.40 -10.21
CA GLU A 185 -28.62 8.70 -11.42
C GLU A 185 -27.11 8.72 -11.18
N ASN A 186 -26.67 8.92 -9.93
CA ASN A 186 -25.26 9.00 -9.53
C ASN A 186 -24.83 7.81 -8.64
N SER A 187 -25.66 6.76 -8.56
CA SER A 187 -25.48 5.65 -7.62
C SER A 187 -25.08 4.33 -8.27
N ASP A 188 -24.39 4.39 -9.40
CA ASP A 188 -23.90 3.18 -10.09
C ASP A 188 -22.79 2.50 -9.27
N ILE A 189 -23.13 1.36 -8.70
CA ILE A 189 -22.20 0.51 -7.93
C ILE A 189 -21.61 -0.65 -8.74
N SER A 190 -21.76 -0.66 -10.05
CA SER A 190 -21.26 -1.75 -10.91
C SER A 190 -19.75 -1.98 -10.77
N ARG A 191 -18.98 -0.92 -10.46
CA ARG A 191 -17.54 -1.01 -10.20
C ARG A 191 -17.19 -1.78 -8.90
N ALA A 192 -18.17 -2.18 -8.10
CA ALA A 192 -17.96 -3.11 -6.99
C ALA A 192 -17.68 -4.55 -7.47
N ASP A 193 -17.98 -4.87 -8.73
CA ASP A 193 -17.67 -6.15 -9.33
C ASP A 193 -16.31 -6.10 -10.06
N HIS A 194 -15.44 -7.08 -9.77
CA HIS A 194 -14.14 -7.25 -10.41
C HIS A 194 -14.20 -7.32 -11.94
N LYS A 195 -15.29 -7.90 -12.49
CA LYS A 195 -15.49 -7.99 -13.94
C LYS A 195 -15.69 -6.64 -14.60
N SER A 196 -16.41 -5.74 -13.93
CA SER A 196 -16.61 -4.37 -14.41
C SER A 196 -15.30 -3.59 -14.52
N ARG A 197 -14.26 -4.03 -13.78
CA ARG A 197 -12.91 -3.48 -13.80
C ARG A 197 -11.96 -4.27 -14.71
N GLY A 198 -12.44 -5.32 -15.36
CA GLY A 198 -11.68 -6.16 -16.27
C GLY A 198 -10.69 -7.10 -15.61
N PHE A 199 -10.86 -7.41 -14.31
CA PHE A 199 -10.01 -8.36 -13.59
C PHE A 199 -10.45 -9.80 -13.88
N ASN A 200 -9.48 -10.70 -14.04
CA ASN A 200 -9.75 -12.12 -14.31
C ASN A 200 -10.20 -12.90 -13.06
N GLY A 201 -9.88 -12.39 -11.87
CA GLY A 201 -10.24 -13.01 -10.59
C GLY A 201 -10.91 -12.06 -9.63
N LYS A 202 -11.53 -12.59 -8.57
CA LYS A 202 -12.15 -11.83 -7.48
C LYS A 202 -11.06 -11.23 -6.59
N ARG A 203 -10.37 -10.21 -7.09
CA ARG A 203 -9.27 -9.52 -6.40
C ARG A 203 -9.60 -8.05 -6.16
N LEU A 204 -10.84 -7.79 -5.71
CA LEU A 204 -11.34 -6.46 -5.41
C LEU A 204 -12.00 -6.48 -4.02
N ILE A 205 -11.56 -5.58 -3.14
CA ILE A 205 -12.16 -5.32 -1.83
C ILE A 205 -12.89 -3.99 -1.91
N THR A 206 -14.21 -4.05 -2.04
CA THR A 206 -15.05 -2.84 -2.11
C THR A 206 -15.59 -2.46 -0.74
N TYR A 207 -15.73 -1.18 -0.52
CA TYR A 207 -16.26 -0.62 0.72
C TYR A 207 -17.16 0.59 0.46
N ALA A 208 -18.20 0.73 1.31
CA ALA A 208 -19.08 1.90 1.33
C ALA A 208 -18.47 3.04 2.14
N GLU A 209 -17.71 2.71 3.17
CA GLU A 209 -17.10 3.64 4.13
C GLU A 209 -15.69 3.17 4.46
N SER A 210 -14.77 4.12 4.70
CA SER A 210 -13.42 3.89 5.21
C SER A 210 -13.05 4.98 6.22
N HIS A 211 -11.79 4.96 6.69
CA HIS A 211 -11.25 5.99 7.58
C HIS A 211 -10.85 7.29 6.84
N ASP A 212 -10.93 7.31 5.49
CA ASP A 212 -10.63 8.46 4.63
C ASP A 212 -11.84 9.38 4.45
#